data_978de66335636414bc47e75f3656c317
#
_entry.id   978de66335636414bc47e75f3656c317
#
_cell.length_a   1.000
_cell.length_b   1.000
_cell.length_c   1.000
_cell.angle_alpha   90.00
_cell.angle_beta   90.00
_cell.angle_gamma   90.00
#
_symmetry.space_group_name_H-M   'P 1'
#
loop_
_entity.id
_entity.type
_entity.pdbx_description
1 polymer ?
#
loop_
_entity_poly.entity_id
_entity_poly.type
_entity_poly.pdbx_seq_one_letter_code
_entity_poly.pdbx_strand_id
1 'polypeptide(L)'
;NKTNDYWYNDYIPAGNHVLSFVLTDSTGKSSIYYQELNVFETSPVAGIRDFSDGQYIPPGREIILNASPSFDYDNDIILYEWSLGDGTSIGNKEQVSVYFSPGPVRINLIVTDSRGASDSISINLTIGASSPVLSELIITPNSLVFDEVNAIFVTVKLEDLDGTTQMLFCKFKAGAIDREFQLRDDGTEGDLIAGDNIWTLETALLIDDGGTAKVEVWAIDGEIVSPVLIELLPIESDDERNLISWLFSGGLPLLLVLITISVIIGILYSVQRRKELAKDLEMIESWSTFDPRELDDEFNE
;
A
#
# COMPACT_ATOMS: atom_id res chain seq x y z
N ASN A 1 -17.94 -69.68 17.07
CA ASN A 1 -17.45 -68.31 17.09
C ASN A 1 -17.58 -67.71 15.72
N LYS A 2 -18.53 -66.81 15.53
CA LYS A 2 -18.62 -65.97 14.33
C LYS A 2 -17.66 -64.80 14.53
N THR A 3 -16.52 -64.80 13.88
CA THR A 3 -15.75 -63.58 13.68
C THR A 3 -16.37 -62.85 12.51
N ASN A 4 -17.06 -61.75 12.82
CA ASN A 4 -17.55 -60.81 11.82
C ASN A 4 -16.38 -59.87 11.56
N ASP A 5 -15.50 -60.21 10.64
CA ASP A 5 -14.53 -59.27 10.12
C ASP A 5 -15.22 -58.49 9.02
N TYR A 6 -15.53 -57.23 9.33
CA TYR A 6 -16.03 -56.24 8.38
C TYR A 6 -14.82 -55.54 7.75
N TRP A 7 -14.66 -55.72 6.47
CA TRP A 7 -13.72 -54.92 5.69
C TRP A 7 -14.46 -53.74 5.15
N TYR A 8 -14.05 -52.54 5.53
CA TYR A 8 -14.45 -51.29 4.89
C TYR A 8 -13.40 -50.93 3.85
N ASN A 9 -13.78 -50.99 2.60
CA ASN A 9 -13.11 -50.22 1.57
C ASN A 9 -14.12 -49.17 1.13
N ASP A 10 -13.87 -47.91 1.44
CA ASP A 10 -14.78 -46.79 1.19
C ASP A 10 -14.88 -46.50 -0.33
N TYR A 11 -14.05 -47.15 -1.17
CA TYR A 11 -13.95 -46.87 -2.57
C TYR A 11 -13.69 -48.11 -3.40
N ILE A 12 -14.57 -48.38 -4.37
CA ILE A 12 -14.39 -49.35 -5.43
C ILE A 12 -14.38 -48.58 -6.75
N PRO A 13 -13.25 -48.49 -7.49
CA PRO A 13 -13.17 -47.71 -8.72
C PRO A 13 -14.17 -48.24 -9.76
N ALA A 14 -14.58 -47.36 -10.68
CA ALA A 14 -15.45 -47.74 -11.78
C ALA A 14 -14.81 -48.84 -12.64
N GLY A 15 -15.63 -49.80 -13.05
CA GLY A 15 -15.19 -50.96 -13.85
C GLY A 15 -15.82 -52.29 -13.42
N ASN A 16 -15.38 -53.36 -14.04
CA ASN A 16 -15.82 -54.70 -13.72
C ASN A 16 -14.92 -55.30 -12.62
N HIS A 17 -15.54 -55.66 -11.52
CA HIS A 17 -14.86 -56.29 -10.37
C HIS A 17 -15.41 -57.68 -10.13
N VAL A 18 -14.59 -58.54 -9.55
CA VAL A 18 -15.02 -59.85 -9.08
C VAL A 18 -14.84 -59.91 -7.57
N LEU A 19 -15.97 -59.96 -6.86
CA LEU A 19 -15.96 -60.17 -5.42
C LEU A 19 -15.82 -61.65 -5.15
N SER A 20 -14.90 -62.05 -4.26
CA SER A 20 -14.72 -63.40 -3.80
C SER A 20 -15.11 -63.53 -2.34
N PHE A 21 -16.03 -64.45 -2.06
CA PHE A 21 -16.42 -64.78 -0.71
C PHE A 21 -15.85 -66.13 -0.31
N VAL A 22 -15.01 -66.17 0.68
CA VAL A 22 -14.40 -67.41 1.18
C VAL A 22 -15.08 -67.80 2.49
N LEU A 23 -15.72 -68.95 2.49
CA LEU A 23 -16.29 -69.55 3.66
C LEU A 23 -15.41 -70.70 4.15
N THR A 24 -14.91 -70.66 5.34
CA THR A 24 -14.09 -71.71 5.95
C THR A 24 -14.85 -72.33 7.11
N ASP A 25 -14.99 -73.67 7.11
CA ASP A 25 -15.62 -74.40 8.19
C ASP A 25 -14.66 -74.60 9.41
N SER A 26 -15.19 -75.12 10.50
CA SER A 26 -14.38 -75.38 11.71
C SER A 26 -13.32 -76.45 11.55
N THR A 27 -13.31 -77.22 10.41
CA THR A 27 -12.32 -78.20 10.05
C THR A 27 -11.23 -77.71 9.09
N GLY A 28 -11.32 -76.40 8.73
CA GLY A 28 -10.41 -75.75 7.80
C GLY A 28 -10.72 -75.95 6.31
N LYS A 29 -11.84 -76.53 5.94
CA LYS A 29 -12.28 -76.64 4.55
C LYS A 29 -12.91 -75.34 4.12
N SER A 30 -12.50 -74.83 2.94
CA SER A 30 -12.99 -73.57 2.39
C SER A 30 -13.78 -73.81 1.12
N SER A 31 -14.81 -72.97 0.93
CA SER A 31 -15.57 -72.85 -0.32
C SER A 31 -15.48 -71.37 -0.76
N ILE A 32 -15.31 -71.14 -2.04
CA ILE A 32 -15.19 -69.82 -2.61
C ILE A 32 -16.38 -69.58 -3.54
N TYR A 33 -17.05 -68.43 -3.35
CA TYR A 33 -18.11 -67.98 -4.25
C TYR A 33 -17.63 -66.67 -4.91
N TYR A 34 -17.84 -66.55 -6.18
CA TYR A 34 -17.49 -65.35 -6.96
C TYR A 34 -18.78 -64.64 -7.40
N GLN A 35 -18.75 -63.32 -7.25
CA GLN A 35 -19.82 -62.44 -7.73
C GLN A 35 -19.23 -61.34 -8.60
N GLU A 36 -19.72 -61.20 -9.82
CA GLU A 36 -19.37 -60.06 -10.65
C GLU A 36 -20.12 -58.80 -10.14
N LEU A 37 -19.36 -57.71 -10.04
CA LEU A 37 -19.84 -56.36 -9.70
C LEU A 37 -19.36 -55.41 -10.80
N ASN A 38 -20.30 -54.75 -11.44
CA ASN A 38 -20.00 -53.66 -12.36
C ASN A 38 -20.26 -52.34 -11.65
N VAL A 39 -19.20 -51.57 -11.41
CA VAL A 39 -19.29 -50.20 -10.85
C VAL A 39 -19.31 -49.25 -12.02
N PHE A 40 -20.42 -48.52 -12.13
CA PHE A 40 -20.58 -47.51 -13.18
C PHE A 40 -19.73 -46.28 -12.85
N GLU A 41 -19.23 -45.65 -13.89
CA GLU A 41 -18.57 -44.37 -13.83
C GLU A 41 -19.57 -43.26 -13.47
N THR A 42 -19.07 -42.30 -12.69
CA THR A 42 -19.81 -41.12 -12.36
C THR A 42 -19.10 -39.88 -12.93
N SER A 43 -19.85 -38.90 -13.35
CA SER A 43 -19.25 -37.61 -13.73
C SER A 43 -18.93 -36.80 -12.49
N PRO A 44 -17.87 -35.98 -12.53
CA PRO A 44 -17.56 -35.07 -11.45
C PRO A 44 -18.66 -34.03 -11.25
N VAL A 45 -18.68 -33.41 -10.08
CA VAL A 45 -19.56 -32.27 -9.75
C VAL A 45 -18.65 -31.10 -9.40
N ALA A 46 -18.79 -30.01 -10.17
CA ALA A 46 -18.05 -28.78 -9.98
C ALA A 46 -18.58 -27.98 -8.78
N GLY A 47 -17.68 -27.49 -7.93
CA GLY A 47 -18.01 -26.67 -6.78
C GLY A 47 -16.97 -25.58 -6.52
N ILE A 48 -17.41 -24.41 -6.11
CA ILE A 48 -16.57 -23.25 -5.76
C ILE A 48 -16.79 -22.93 -4.29
N ARG A 49 -15.70 -22.73 -3.54
CA ARG A 49 -15.73 -22.35 -2.13
C ARG A 49 -15.65 -20.83 -1.98
N ASP A 50 -16.27 -20.33 -0.91
CA ASP A 50 -16.13 -18.97 -0.36
C ASP A 50 -16.74 -17.84 -1.19
N PHE A 51 -17.28 -18.13 -2.38
CA PHE A 51 -17.94 -17.14 -3.22
C PHE A 51 -19.37 -17.55 -3.57
N SER A 52 -20.23 -16.53 -3.61
CA SER A 52 -21.62 -16.66 -4.04
C SER A 52 -21.84 -15.85 -5.31
N ASP A 53 -22.79 -16.30 -6.14
CA ASP A 53 -23.19 -15.55 -7.34
C ASP A 53 -23.69 -14.14 -6.97
N GLY A 54 -23.21 -13.12 -7.68
CA GLY A 54 -23.52 -11.70 -7.42
C GLY A 54 -22.74 -11.06 -6.25
N GLN A 55 -21.75 -11.75 -5.67
CA GLN A 55 -21.01 -11.21 -4.52
C GLN A 55 -20.16 -9.99 -4.90
N TYR A 56 -20.16 -8.97 -4.02
CA TYR A 56 -19.27 -7.82 -4.10
C TYR A 56 -17.93 -8.12 -3.43
N ILE A 57 -16.84 -7.78 -4.10
CA ILE A 57 -15.45 -7.91 -3.62
C ILE A 57 -14.83 -6.50 -3.55
N PRO A 58 -14.25 -6.09 -2.41
CA PRO A 58 -13.53 -4.82 -2.32
C PRO A 58 -12.34 -4.76 -3.30
N PRO A 59 -11.94 -3.55 -3.75
CA PRO A 59 -10.85 -3.38 -4.70
C PRO A 59 -9.48 -3.79 -4.13
N GLY A 60 -8.53 -4.08 -5.03
CA GLY A 60 -7.13 -4.31 -4.68
C GLY A 60 -6.85 -5.58 -3.87
N ARG A 61 -7.82 -6.51 -3.79
CA ARG A 61 -7.65 -7.76 -3.03
C ARG A 61 -7.28 -8.92 -3.94
N GLU A 62 -6.32 -9.71 -3.47
CA GLU A 62 -6.07 -11.03 -4.04
C GLU A 62 -7.27 -11.94 -3.79
N ILE A 63 -7.76 -12.56 -4.86
CA ILE A 63 -8.88 -13.51 -4.82
C ILE A 63 -8.30 -14.91 -5.00
N ILE A 64 -8.56 -15.77 -4.02
CA ILE A 64 -8.18 -17.18 -4.09
C ILE A 64 -9.41 -17.97 -4.54
N LEU A 65 -9.45 -18.36 -5.81
CA LEU A 65 -10.45 -19.27 -6.33
C LEU A 65 -10.14 -20.68 -5.87
N ASN A 66 -11.12 -21.36 -5.28
CA ASN A 66 -10.91 -22.66 -4.64
C ASN A 66 -12.02 -23.64 -5.06
N ALA A 67 -11.61 -24.68 -5.79
CA ALA A 67 -12.46 -25.75 -6.29
C ALA A 67 -12.57 -26.94 -5.33
N SER A 68 -12.07 -26.87 -4.10
CA SER A 68 -12.10 -27.99 -3.14
C SER A 68 -13.48 -28.59 -2.84
N PRO A 69 -14.62 -27.92 -3.05
CA PRO A 69 -15.93 -28.54 -2.96
C PRO A 69 -16.29 -29.43 -4.16
N SER A 70 -15.51 -29.37 -5.25
CA SER A 70 -15.72 -30.29 -6.37
C SER A 70 -15.43 -31.72 -5.91
N PHE A 71 -16.26 -32.64 -6.32
CA PHE A 71 -16.10 -34.04 -5.94
C PHE A 71 -16.50 -34.97 -7.09
N ASP A 72 -15.97 -36.15 -7.04
CA ASP A 72 -16.35 -37.28 -7.87
C ASP A 72 -16.52 -38.51 -6.97
N TYR A 73 -17.56 -39.31 -7.20
CA TYR A 73 -17.76 -40.55 -6.45
C TYR A 73 -16.69 -41.59 -6.73
N ASP A 74 -16.08 -41.53 -7.90
CA ASP A 74 -14.96 -42.38 -8.30
C ASP A 74 -13.60 -41.84 -7.83
N ASN A 75 -13.60 -40.57 -7.28
CA ASN A 75 -12.44 -39.87 -6.74
C ASN A 75 -11.28 -39.76 -7.74
N ASP A 76 -11.59 -39.48 -8.98
CA ASP A 76 -10.62 -39.49 -10.08
C ASP A 76 -10.63 -38.18 -10.89
N ILE A 77 -10.98 -37.03 -10.27
CA ILE A 77 -10.80 -35.70 -10.86
C ILE A 77 -9.30 -35.47 -11.11
N ILE A 78 -8.95 -35.20 -12.38
CA ILE A 78 -7.57 -34.96 -12.81
C ILE A 78 -7.29 -33.54 -13.28
N LEU A 79 -8.34 -32.77 -13.60
CA LEU A 79 -8.17 -31.46 -14.19
C LEU A 79 -9.17 -30.46 -13.63
N TYR A 80 -8.66 -29.27 -13.33
CA TYR A 80 -9.44 -28.08 -13.01
C TYR A 80 -9.08 -26.99 -14.00
N GLU A 81 -10.05 -26.36 -14.63
CA GLU A 81 -9.87 -25.28 -15.59
C GLU A 81 -10.67 -24.07 -15.18
N TRP A 82 -9.97 -22.99 -14.84
CA TRP A 82 -10.56 -21.73 -14.49
C TRP A 82 -10.45 -20.77 -15.66
N SER A 83 -11.53 -20.11 -16.00
CA SER A 83 -11.55 -19.10 -17.05
C SER A 83 -12.50 -17.93 -16.73
N LEU A 84 -12.27 -16.80 -17.38
CA LEU A 84 -13.21 -15.69 -17.42
C LEU A 84 -14.39 -15.99 -18.33
N GLY A 85 -15.42 -15.14 -18.26
CA GLY A 85 -16.62 -15.27 -19.12
C GLY A 85 -16.32 -15.14 -20.62
N ASP A 86 -15.24 -14.50 -21.01
CA ASP A 86 -14.75 -14.39 -22.39
C ASP A 86 -13.88 -15.56 -22.85
N GLY A 87 -13.62 -16.51 -21.97
CA GLY A 87 -12.79 -17.68 -22.23
C GLY A 87 -11.30 -17.50 -21.90
N THR A 88 -10.88 -16.34 -21.42
CA THR A 88 -9.48 -16.12 -20.98
C THR A 88 -9.16 -17.05 -19.81
N SER A 89 -8.08 -17.84 -19.93
CA SER A 89 -7.65 -18.78 -18.88
C SER A 89 -7.09 -18.01 -17.68
N ILE A 90 -7.54 -18.40 -16.47
CA ILE A 90 -7.03 -17.91 -15.19
C ILE A 90 -6.02 -18.90 -14.60
N GLY A 91 -6.23 -20.20 -14.79
CA GLY A 91 -5.36 -21.27 -14.29
C GLY A 91 -5.98 -22.65 -14.36
N ASN A 92 -5.21 -23.66 -13.96
CA ASN A 92 -5.58 -25.07 -14.09
C ASN A 92 -5.30 -25.90 -12.83
N LYS A 93 -5.33 -25.27 -11.66
CA LYS A 93 -5.14 -25.94 -10.37
C LYS A 93 -6.44 -25.90 -9.57
N GLU A 94 -6.54 -26.78 -8.58
CA GLU A 94 -7.66 -26.75 -7.62
C GLU A 94 -7.80 -25.37 -6.94
N GLN A 95 -6.67 -24.69 -6.68
CA GLN A 95 -6.64 -23.32 -6.17
C GLN A 95 -5.80 -22.42 -7.07
N VAL A 96 -6.33 -21.23 -7.37
CA VAL A 96 -5.66 -20.20 -8.17
C VAL A 96 -5.82 -18.85 -7.49
N SER A 97 -4.73 -18.07 -7.44
CA SER A 97 -4.74 -16.68 -6.97
C SER A 97 -4.78 -15.74 -8.16
N VAL A 98 -5.63 -14.71 -8.08
CA VAL A 98 -5.83 -13.74 -9.16
C VAL A 98 -6.23 -12.38 -8.61
N TYR A 99 -5.80 -11.31 -9.29
CA TYR A 99 -6.29 -9.94 -9.12
C TYR A 99 -7.18 -9.58 -10.30
N PHE A 100 -8.31 -8.95 -10.03
CA PHE A 100 -9.22 -8.46 -11.06
C PHE A 100 -9.30 -6.94 -11.03
N SER A 101 -9.39 -6.34 -12.21
CA SER A 101 -9.77 -4.94 -12.34
C SER A 101 -11.22 -4.71 -11.89
N PRO A 102 -11.58 -3.48 -11.49
CA PRO A 102 -12.94 -3.12 -11.12
C PRO A 102 -13.96 -3.44 -12.20
N GLY A 103 -15.16 -3.81 -11.76
CA GLY A 103 -16.28 -4.11 -12.63
C GLY A 103 -16.86 -5.52 -12.45
N PRO A 104 -17.83 -5.90 -13.30
CA PRO A 104 -18.43 -7.23 -13.28
C PRO A 104 -17.46 -8.26 -13.88
N VAL A 105 -17.26 -9.35 -13.16
CA VAL A 105 -16.42 -10.48 -13.60
C VAL A 105 -17.23 -11.76 -13.54
N ARG A 106 -17.26 -12.53 -14.62
CA ARG A 106 -17.79 -13.88 -14.65
C ARG A 106 -16.64 -14.88 -14.62
N ILE A 107 -16.69 -15.81 -13.68
CA ILE A 107 -15.70 -16.86 -13.49
C ILE A 107 -16.38 -18.20 -13.80
N ASN A 108 -15.72 -19.02 -14.61
CA ASN A 108 -16.14 -20.36 -14.93
C ASN A 108 -15.10 -21.36 -14.39
N LEU A 109 -15.57 -22.45 -13.81
CA LEU A 109 -14.79 -23.62 -13.44
C LEU A 109 -15.29 -24.81 -14.20
N ILE A 110 -14.39 -25.55 -14.84
CA ILE A 110 -14.64 -26.88 -15.42
C ILE A 110 -13.77 -27.87 -14.64
N VAL A 111 -14.36 -28.95 -14.21
CA VAL A 111 -13.64 -30.09 -13.62
C VAL A 111 -13.80 -31.30 -14.51
N THR A 112 -12.72 -32.07 -14.71
CA THR A 112 -12.69 -33.22 -15.60
C THR A 112 -12.09 -34.42 -14.88
N ASP A 113 -12.70 -35.58 -15.02
CA ASP A 113 -12.21 -36.85 -14.48
C ASP A 113 -11.18 -37.54 -15.39
N SER A 114 -10.67 -38.70 -14.95
CA SER A 114 -9.65 -39.46 -15.66
C SER A 114 -10.09 -40.04 -16.98
N ARG A 115 -11.39 -40.06 -17.26
CA ARG A 115 -12.01 -40.64 -18.47
C ARG A 115 -12.56 -39.59 -19.41
N GLY A 116 -12.52 -38.34 -19.01
CA GLY A 116 -12.91 -37.18 -19.82
C GLY A 116 -14.36 -36.75 -19.64
N ALA A 117 -15.10 -37.27 -18.65
CA ALA A 117 -16.36 -36.69 -18.27
C ALA A 117 -16.10 -35.40 -17.48
N SER A 118 -16.95 -34.40 -17.62
CA SER A 118 -16.73 -33.09 -17.02
C SER A 118 -18.05 -32.46 -16.55
N ASP A 119 -17.92 -31.57 -15.57
CA ASP A 119 -18.99 -30.68 -15.12
C ASP A 119 -18.45 -29.25 -14.97
N SER A 120 -19.35 -28.28 -14.97
CA SER A 120 -18.97 -26.87 -14.89
C SER A 120 -19.89 -26.06 -14.02
N ILE A 121 -19.31 -25.07 -13.35
CA ILE A 121 -20.04 -24.06 -12.58
C ILE A 121 -19.54 -22.66 -12.93
N SER A 122 -20.45 -21.67 -12.91
CA SER A 122 -20.08 -20.27 -13.12
C SER A 122 -20.61 -19.43 -11.98
N ILE A 123 -19.84 -18.40 -11.62
CA ILE A 123 -20.24 -17.35 -10.68
C ILE A 123 -19.98 -15.98 -11.28
N ASN A 124 -20.82 -15.00 -10.92
CA ASN A 124 -20.60 -13.59 -11.23
C ASN A 124 -20.17 -12.88 -9.97
N LEU A 125 -19.10 -12.08 -10.07
CA LEU A 125 -18.62 -11.22 -9.00
C LEU A 125 -18.66 -9.77 -9.46
N THR A 126 -18.75 -8.83 -8.52
CA THR A 126 -18.58 -7.40 -8.78
C THR A 126 -17.37 -6.92 -8.02
N ILE A 127 -16.32 -6.55 -8.72
CA ILE A 127 -15.09 -6.01 -8.13
C ILE A 127 -15.28 -4.49 -7.97
N GLY A 128 -15.07 -4.01 -6.76
CA GLY A 128 -15.16 -2.57 -6.46
C GLY A 128 -13.99 -1.80 -7.06
N ALA A 129 -14.21 -0.51 -7.32
CA ALA A 129 -13.17 0.45 -7.65
C ALA A 129 -12.65 1.12 -6.37
N SER A 130 -11.38 1.54 -6.37
CA SER A 130 -10.78 2.34 -5.31
C SER A 130 -10.67 3.81 -5.74
N SER A 131 -10.64 4.71 -4.77
CA SER A 131 -10.28 6.10 -5.05
C SER A 131 -8.76 6.22 -5.00
N PRO A 132 -8.13 6.83 -6.02
CA PRO A 132 -6.70 7.09 -5.99
C PRO A 132 -6.34 8.03 -4.83
N VAL A 133 -5.19 7.79 -4.20
CA VAL A 133 -4.64 8.58 -3.10
C VAL A 133 -3.39 9.28 -3.57
N LEU A 134 -3.37 10.62 -3.48
CA LEU A 134 -2.22 11.44 -3.80
C LEU A 134 -1.48 11.81 -2.51
N SER A 135 -0.15 11.79 -2.57
CA SER A 135 0.76 12.13 -1.47
C SER A 135 2.05 12.75 -1.98
N GLU A 136 2.89 13.26 -1.08
CA GLU A 136 4.22 13.77 -1.39
C GLU A 136 4.23 14.80 -2.54
N LEU A 137 3.27 15.75 -2.53
CA LEU A 137 3.27 16.85 -3.50
C LEU A 137 4.49 17.76 -3.25
N ILE A 138 5.35 17.88 -4.26
CA ILE A 138 6.52 18.76 -4.24
C ILE A 138 6.42 19.69 -5.45
N ILE A 139 6.59 20.98 -5.21
CA ILE A 139 6.60 22.01 -6.26
C ILE A 139 7.91 22.77 -6.14
N THR A 140 8.61 22.89 -7.26
CA THR A 140 9.87 23.62 -7.35
C THR A 140 9.79 24.66 -8.48
N PRO A 141 10.10 25.95 -8.19
CA PRO A 141 10.48 26.51 -6.91
C PRO A 141 9.29 26.58 -5.93
N ASN A 142 9.57 26.78 -4.64
CA ASN A 142 8.57 26.92 -3.58
C ASN A 142 8.01 28.35 -3.45
N SER A 143 8.50 29.29 -4.30
CA SER A 143 7.97 30.63 -4.49
C SER A 143 8.04 31.01 -5.97
N LEU A 144 7.15 31.84 -6.44
CA LEU A 144 7.11 32.34 -7.80
C LEU A 144 7.54 33.81 -7.83
N VAL A 145 7.97 34.26 -8.98
CA VAL A 145 8.46 35.63 -9.18
C VAL A 145 7.48 36.41 -10.03
N PHE A 146 7.04 37.57 -9.52
CA PHE A 146 6.18 38.49 -10.23
C PHE A 146 6.85 39.06 -11.49
N ASP A 147 6.08 39.25 -12.54
CA ASP A 147 6.47 39.79 -13.85
C ASP A 147 7.62 39.01 -14.55
N GLU A 148 7.79 37.73 -14.19
CA GLU A 148 8.76 36.84 -14.81
C GLU A 148 8.13 35.51 -15.25
N VAL A 149 8.81 34.84 -16.20
CA VAL A 149 8.49 33.48 -16.58
C VAL A 149 9.11 32.54 -15.55
N ASN A 150 8.28 31.87 -14.78
CA ASN A 150 8.69 30.88 -13.79
C ASN A 150 8.69 29.49 -14.42
N ALA A 151 9.85 28.84 -14.43
CA ALA A 151 9.94 27.41 -14.71
C ALA A 151 9.49 26.65 -13.47
N ILE A 152 8.47 25.80 -13.63
CA ILE A 152 7.81 25.09 -12.51
C ILE A 152 7.90 23.61 -12.77
N PHE A 153 8.34 22.89 -11.75
CA PHE A 153 8.40 21.44 -11.73
C PHE A 153 7.51 20.94 -10.57
N VAL A 154 6.60 20.04 -10.88
CA VAL A 154 5.65 19.46 -9.93
C VAL A 154 5.86 17.96 -9.92
N THR A 155 5.97 17.36 -8.73
CA THR A 155 5.94 15.91 -8.55
C THR A 155 4.90 15.55 -7.51
N VAL A 156 4.22 14.43 -7.73
CA VAL A 156 3.24 13.88 -6.78
C VAL A 156 3.27 12.36 -6.86
N LYS A 157 3.19 11.70 -5.73
CA LYS A 157 3.09 10.25 -5.64
C LYS A 157 1.65 9.81 -5.68
N LEU A 158 1.36 8.84 -6.53
CA LEU A 158 0.06 8.18 -6.64
C LEU A 158 0.11 6.82 -5.94
N GLU A 159 -0.90 6.54 -5.12
CA GLU A 159 -1.23 5.20 -4.63
C GLU A 159 -2.63 4.84 -5.11
N ASP A 160 -2.72 3.79 -5.93
CA ASP A 160 -3.95 3.27 -6.47
C ASP A 160 -4.00 1.76 -6.24
N LEU A 161 -4.98 1.30 -5.45
CA LEU A 161 -5.07 -0.10 -5.04
C LEU A 161 -5.50 -1.05 -6.17
N ASP A 162 -6.21 -0.55 -7.17
CA ASP A 162 -6.68 -1.35 -8.30
C ASP A 162 -5.91 -1.08 -9.60
N GLY A 163 -5.01 -0.08 -9.58
CA GLY A 163 -4.10 0.20 -10.68
C GLY A 163 -4.79 0.76 -11.93
N THR A 164 -5.95 1.38 -11.80
CA THR A 164 -6.77 1.84 -12.93
C THR A 164 -6.72 3.34 -13.17
N THR A 165 -6.03 4.11 -12.33
CA THR A 165 -5.84 5.55 -12.50
C THR A 165 -5.13 5.85 -13.82
N GLN A 166 -5.76 6.66 -14.67
CA GLN A 166 -5.28 6.95 -16.01
C GLN A 166 -4.75 8.35 -16.20
N MET A 167 -5.20 9.32 -15.37
CA MET A 167 -4.90 10.73 -15.57
C MET A 167 -4.73 11.46 -14.24
N LEU A 168 -3.67 12.28 -14.15
CA LEU A 168 -3.47 13.26 -13.10
C LEU A 168 -3.43 14.65 -13.70
N PHE A 169 -4.03 15.60 -13.01
CA PHE A 169 -4.10 17.00 -13.42
C PHE A 169 -3.53 17.92 -12.34
N CYS A 170 -2.90 18.98 -12.80
CA CYS A 170 -2.43 20.09 -11.98
C CYS A 170 -3.03 21.38 -12.50
N LYS A 171 -3.60 22.19 -11.62
CA LYS A 171 -4.19 23.47 -11.97
C LYS A 171 -3.53 24.61 -11.21
N PHE A 172 -3.03 25.60 -11.95
CA PHE A 172 -2.48 26.83 -11.39
C PHE A 172 -3.49 27.96 -11.48
N LYS A 173 -3.69 28.64 -10.36
CA LYS A 173 -4.51 29.87 -10.26
C LYS A 173 -3.72 30.98 -9.59
N ALA A 174 -3.46 32.05 -10.35
CA ALA A 174 -2.81 33.26 -9.84
C ALA A 174 -3.30 34.46 -10.65
N GLY A 175 -4.00 35.42 -10.03
CA GLY A 175 -4.59 36.56 -10.72
C GLY A 175 -5.48 36.15 -11.90
N ALA A 176 -5.09 36.53 -13.11
CA ALA A 176 -5.77 36.17 -14.35
C ALA A 176 -5.42 34.77 -14.85
N ILE A 177 -4.43 34.11 -14.27
CA ILE A 177 -4.01 32.77 -14.68
C ILE A 177 -4.98 31.74 -14.10
N ASP A 178 -5.58 30.94 -14.96
CA ASP A 178 -6.35 29.75 -14.67
C ASP A 178 -5.94 28.70 -15.72
N ARG A 179 -4.90 27.91 -15.43
CA ARG A 179 -4.29 26.95 -16.33
C ARG A 179 -4.28 25.56 -15.74
N GLU A 180 -4.70 24.58 -16.55
CA GLU A 180 -4.70 23.16 -16.22
C GLU A 180 -3.70 22.42 -17.09
N PHE A 181 -2.98 21.49 -16.49
CA PHE A 181 -1.95 20.67 -17.11
C PHE A 181 -2.16 19.22 -16.69
N GLN A 182 -1.80 18.30 -17.58
CA GLN A 182 -1.75 16.88 -17.25
C GLN A 182 -0.34 16.52 -16.78
N LEU A 183 -0.24 15.79 -15.67
CA LEU A 183 1.01 15.18 -15.24
C LEU A 183 1.26 13.86 -15.99
N ARG A 184 2.50 13.38 -15.98
CA ARG A 184 2.96 12.16 -16.65
C ARG A 184 3.74 11.27 -15.72
N ASP A 185 3.66 9.95 -15.99
CA ASP A 185 4.47 8.88 -15.39
C ASP A 185 4.89 7.93 -16.54
N ASP A 186 5.51 8.50 -17.59
CA ASP A 186 5.84 7.79 -18.82
C ASP A 186 7.34 7.88 -19.21
N GLY A 187 8.18 8.44 -18.32
CA GLY A 187 9.61 8.64 -18.54
C GLY A 187 9.94 9.81 -19.47
N THR A 188 9.00 10.75 -19.68
CA THR A 188 9.18 11.92 -20.54
C THR A 188 8.86 13.23 -19.82
N GLU A 189 9.25 14.38 -20.42
CA GLU A 189 8.88 15.73 -19.96
C GLU A 189 9.13 15.97 -18.45
N GLY A 190 10.34 15.60 -17.96
CA GLY A 190 10.73 15.77 -16.54
C GLY A 190 10.51 14.54 -15.68
N ASP A 191 9.71 13.58 -16.12
CA ASP A 191 9.65 12.27 -15.52
C ASP A 191 10.91 11.46 -15.82
N LEU A 192 11.54 10.89 -14.80
CA LEU A 192 12.80 10.17 -14.92
C LEU A 192 12.62 8.66 -15.11
N ILE A 193 11.55 8.10 -14.58
CA ILE A 193 11.34 6.64 -14.53
C ILE A 193 9.86 6.33 -14.77
N ALA A 194 9.55 5.84 -15.96
CA ALA A 194 8.20 5.45 -16.32
C ALA A 194 7.62 4.37 -15.36
N GLY A 195 6.42 4.59 -14.87
CA GLY A 195 5.67 3.62 -14.07
C GLY A 195 6.17 3.44 -12.64
N ASP A 196 6.85 4.43 -12.07
CA ASP A 196 7.30 4.40 -10.67
C ASP A 196 6.27 5.01 -9.70
N ASN A 197 5.11 5.42 -10.23
CA ASN A 197 4.02 6.11 -9.53
C ASN A 197 4.36 7.52 -9.03
N ILE A 198 5.44 8.12 -9.52
CA ILE A 198 5.77 9.53 -9.31
C ILE A 198 5.40 10.30 -10.57
N TRP A 199 4.24 10.94 -10.52
CA TRP A 199 3.74 11.74 -11.63
C TRP A 199 4.35 13.12 -11.65
N THR A 200 4.78 13.58 -12.82
CA THR A 200 5.54 14.81 -12.98
C THR A 200 4.92 15.75 -13.99
N LEU A 201 5.16 17.05 -13.79
CA LEU A 201 4.85 18.12 -14.72
C LEU A 201 6.03 19.09 -14.74
N GLU A 202 6.55 19.38 -15.94
CA GLU A 202 7.46 20.50 -16.20
C GLU A 202 6.73 21.53 -17.04
N THR A 203 6.66 22.78 -16.57
CA THR A 203 5.96 23.86 -17.27
C THR A 203 6.60 25.22 -16.99
N ALA A 204 6.20 26.24 -17.73
CA ALA A 204 6.62 27.62 -17.50
C ALA A 204 5.42 28.56 -17.58
N LEU A 205 5.31 29.45 -16.59
CA LEU A 205 4.22 30.41 -16.48
C LEU A 205 4.75 31.83 -16.25
N LEU A 206 4.25 32.79 -17.03
CA LEU A 206 4.44 34.21 -16.74
C LEU A 206 3.45 34.59 -15.65
N ILE A 207 3.94 35.06 -14.51
CA ILE A 207 3.14 35.46 -13.37
C ILE A 207 2.99 36.98 -13.40
N ASP A 208 1.80 37.47 -13.73
CA ASP A 208 1.48 38.88 -13.93
C ASP A 208 0.65 39.52 -12.80
N ASP A 209 0.44 38.81 -11.70
CA ASP A 209 -0.23 39.29 -10.52
C ASP A 209 0.55 38.88 -9.27
N GLY A 210 0.50 39.73 -8.22
CA GLY A 210 1.16 39.46 -6.95
C GLY A 210 0.30 38.65 -6.00
N GLY A 211 0.89 38.30 -4.84
CA GLY A 211 0.17 37.64 -3.76
C GLY A 211 0.49 36.14 -3.64
N THR A 212 -0.45 35.27 -3.94
CA THR A 212 -0.29 33.83 -3.76
C THR A 212 -0.87 33.07 -4.94
N ALA A 213 -0.11 32.15 -5.52
CA ALA A 213 -0.61 31.19 -6.48
C ALA A 213 -1.16 29.96 -5.76
N LYS A 214 -2.34 29.52 -6.17
CA LYS A 214 -2.96 28.28 -5.72
C LYS A 214 -2.69 27.18 -6.73
N VAL A 215 -2.13 26.08 -6.26
CA VAL A 215 -1.90 24.87 -7.05
C VAL A 215 -2.80 23.78 -6.54
N GLU A 216 -3.59 23.19 -7.42
CA GLU A 216 -4.52 22.10 -7.14
C GLU A 216 -4.10 20.87 -7.95
N VAL A 217 -3.97 19.71 -7.31
CA VAL A 217 -3.62 18.46 -7.98
C VAL A 217 -4.65 17.39 -7.64
N TRP A 218 -5.14 16.68 -8.65
CA TRP A 218 -6.10 15.58 -8.49
C TRP A 218 -5.88 14.49 -9.53
N ALA A 219 -6.35 13.28 -9.21
CA ALA A 219 -6.33 12.13 -10.08
C ALA A 219 -7.75 11.75 -10.51
N ILE A 220 -7.86 11.16 -11.71
CA ILE A 220 -9.11 10.61 -12.23
C ILE A 220 -8.92 9.13 -12.53
N ASP A 221 -9.81 8.32 -11.95
CA ASP A 221 -9.92 6.89 -12.17
C ASP A 221 -11.35 6.57 -12.64
N GLY A 222 -11.55 6.47 -13.94
CA GLY A 222 -12.88 6.32 -14.52
C GLY A 222 -13.81 7.48 -14.13
N GLU A 223 -14.81 7.20 -13.31
CA GLU A 223 -15.75 8.20 -12.77
C GLU A 223 -15.33 8.72 -11.37
N ILE A 224 -14.30 8.13 -10.78
CA ILE A 224 -13.85 8.46 -9.42
C ILE A 224 -12.76 9.54 -9.51
N VAL A 225 -12.92 10.59 -8.70
CA VAL A 225 -11.94 11.67 -8.58
C VAL A 225 -11.33 11.61 -7.18
N SER A 226 -9.99 11.69 -7.11
CA SER A 226 -9.29 11.74 -5.82
C SER A 226 -9.65 13.00 -5.01
N PRO A 227 -9.40 13.02 -3.70
CA PRO A 227 -9.29 14.26 -2.97
C PRO A 227 -8.24 15.18 -3.62
N VAL A 228 -8.55 16.49 -3.67
CA VAL A 228 -7.65 17.48 -4.28
C VAL A 228 -6.55 17.84 -3.29
N LEU A 229 -5.29 17.69 -3.67
CA LEU A 229 -4.17 18.30 -2.94
C LEU A 229 -4.07 19.77 -3.32
N ILE A 230 -3.85 20.64 -2.33
CA ILE A 230 -3.75 22.09 -2.53
C ILE A 230 -2.47 22.57 -1.89
N GLU A 231 -1.67 23.31 -2.67
CA GLU A 231 -0.49 24.03 -2.20
C GLU A 231 -0.61 25.50 -2.55
N LEU A 232 -0.08 26.36 -1.70
CA LEU A 232 -0.08 27.81 -1.86
C LEU A 232 1.36 28.28 -2.01
N LEU A 233 1.69 28.84 -3.18
CA LEU A 233 3.03 29.37 -3.48
C LEU A 233 3.02 30.90 -3.34
N PRO A 234 3.87 31.50 -2.51
CA PRO A 234 4.03 32.93 -2.45
C PRO A 234 4.57 33.47 -3.78
N ILE A 235 4.11 34.62 -4.19
CA ILE A 235 4.62 35.35 -5.34
C ILE A 235 5.45 36.54 -4.83
N GLU A 236 6.76 36.45 -5.02
CA GLU A 236 7.72 37.44 -4.56
C GLU A 236 7.75 38.63 -5.52
N SER A 237 7.67 39.85 -4.97
CA SER A 237 7.86 41.08 -5.72
C SER A 237 9.35 41.43 -5.87
N ASP A 238 9.70 42.26 -6.86
CA ASP A 238 11.04 42.78 -7.03
C ASP A 238 11.59 43.49 -5.80
N ASP A 239 10.70 44.14 -5.03
CA ASP A 239 11.07 44.86 -3.79
C ASP A 239 11.54 43.86 -2.71
N GLU A 240 10.91 42.72 -2.60
CA GLU A 240 11.31 41.67 -1.62
C GLU A 240 12.62 40.99 -2.03
N ARG A 241 12.83 40.72 -3.31
CA ARG A 241 14.10 40.20 -3.84
C ARG A 241 15.25 41.18 -3.66
N ASN A 242 15.00 42.47 -3.89
CA ASN A 242 15.98 43.52 -3.64
C ASN A 242 16.38 43.59 -2.18
N LEU A 243 15.43 43.40 -1.25
CA LEU A 243 15.73 43.31 0.18
C LEU A 243 16.58 42.11 0.52
N ILE A 244 16.23 40.94 -0.01
CA ILE A 244 16.99 39.68 0.19
C ILE A 244 18.38 39.81 -0.45
N SER A 245 18.49 40.31 -1.67
CA SER A 245 19.75 40.56 -2.36
C SER A 245 20.61 41.57 -1.59
N TRP A 246 20.03 42.62 -1.03
CA TRP A 246 20.73 43.58 -0.18
C TRP A 246 21.21 42.93 1.12
N LEU A 247 20.40 42.09 1.76
CA LEU A 247 20.81 41.31 2.94
C LEU A 247 22.03 40.43 2.65
N PHE A 248 22.05 39.74 1.51
CA PHE A 248 23.15 38.85 1.15
C PHE A 248 24.38 39.54 0.56
N SER A 249 24.22 40.70 -0.11
CA SER A 249 25.33 41.42 -0.73
C SER A 249 26.01 42.42 0.19
N GLY A 250 25.34 42.99 1.16
CA GLY A 250 25.89 44.01 2.06
C GLY A 250 25.35 43.98 3.49
N GLY A 251 24.06 43.60 3.69
CA GLY A 251 23.42 43.63 5.00
C GLY A 251 23.65 42.37 5.85
N LEU A 252 23.80 41.22 5.21
CA LEU A 252 24.02 39.95 5.92
C LEU A 252 25.32 39.92 6.74
N PRO A 253 26.46 40.43 6.23
CA PRO A 253 27.69 40.55 7.05
C PRO A 253 27.49 41.39 8.32
N LEU A 254 26.73 42.48 8.21
CA LEU A 254 26.41 43.34 9.34
C LEU A 254 25.52 42.64 10.37
N LEU A 255 24.47 41.93 9.89
CA LEU A 255 23.56 41.18 10.74
C LEU A 255 24.26 40.00 11.44
N LEU A 256 25.12 39.30 10.72
CA LEU A 256 25.94 38.25 11.30
C LEU A 256 26.89 38.78 12.35
N VAL A 257 27.49 39.96 12.12
CA VAL A 257 28.36 40.63 13.12
C VAL A 257 27.53 41.00 14.35
N LEU A 258 26.34 41.52 14.21
CA LEU A 258 25.46 41.85 15.35
C LEU A 258 25.02 40.58 16.11
N ILE A 259 24.68 39.52 15.42
CA ILE A 259 24.35 38.22 16.06
C ILE A 259 25.57 37.66 16.81
N THR A 260 26.77 37.68 16.19
CA THR A 260 27.98 37.20 16.84
C THR A 260 28.36 38.03 18.06
N ILE A 261 28.19 39.34 17.99
CA ILE A 261 28.42 40.23 19.14
C ILE A 261 27.42 39.92 20.27
N SER A 262 26.14 39.71 19.95
CA SER A 262 25.11 39.35 20.93
C SER A 262 25.36 38.01 21.60
N VAL A 263 25.82 37.01 20.82
CA VAL A 263 26.23 35.71 21.35
C VAL A 263 27.45 35.82 22.25
N ILE A 264 28.44 36.61 21.85
CA ILE A 264 29.66 36.86 22.67
C ILE A 264 29.29 37.54 23.97
N ILE A 265 28.45 38.57 23.93
CA ILE A 265 27.96 39.26 25.14
C ILE A 265 27.22 38.28 26.05
N GLY A 266 26.35 37.45 25.50
CA GLY A 266 25.62 36.40 26.25
C GLY A 266 26.57 35.38 26.92
N ILE A 267 27.61 34.96 26.21
CA ILE A 267 28.65 34.08 26.76
C ILE A 267 29.42 34.76 27.88
N LEU A 268 29.86 36.00 27.66
CA LEU A 268 30.60 36.76 28.68
C LEU A 268 29.75 36.97 29.95
N TYR A 269 28.46 37.31 29.77
CA TYR A 269 27.54 37.44 30.90
C TYR A 269 27.35 36.12 31.64
N SER A 270 27.21 35.00 30.93
CA SER A 270 27.09 33.69 31.55
C SER A 270 28.32 33.22 32.30
N VAL A 271 29.52 33.53 31.77
CA VAL A 271 30.80 33.27 32.44
C VAL A 271 30.95 34.12 33.70
N GLN A 272 30.58 35.40 33.64
CA GLN A 272 30.63 36.30 34.78
C GLN A 272 29.67 35.85 35.90
N ARG A 273 28.48 35.48 35.56
CA ARG A 273 27.48 34.91 36.49
C ARG A 273 27.93 33.60 37.12
N ARG A 274 28.64 32.73 36.38
CA ARG A 274 29.24 31.50 36.93
C ARG A 274 30.38 31.81 37.92
N LYS A 275 31.16 32.85 37.66
CA LYS A 275 32.20 33.26 38.59
C LYS A 275 31.63 33.84 39.89
N GLU A 276 30.53 34.59 39.83
CA GLU A 276 29.83 35.06 41.02
C GLU A 276 29.22 33.92 41.81
N LEU A 277 28.52 32.98 41.13
CA LEU A 277 27.99 31.76 41.78
C LEU A 277 29.09 30.91 42.42
N ALA A 278 30.28 30.81 41.81
CA ALA A 278 31.40 30.07 42.39
C ALA A 278 31.91 30.75 43.65
N LYS A 279 32.00 32.10 43.71
CA LYS A 279 32.34 32.84 44.92
C LYS A 279 31.31 32.66 46.04
N ASP A 280 30.03 32.66 45.69
CA ASP A 280 28.95 32.42 46.63
C ASP A 280 29.00 30.99 47.20
N LEU A 281 29.36 30.00 46.38
CA LEU A 281 29.56 28.63 46.79
C LEU A 281 30.80 28.47 47.73
N GLU A 282 31.92 29.13 47.41
CA GLU A 282 33.10 29.14 48.30
C GLU A 282 32.78 29.80 49.65
N MET A 283 31.95 30.85 49.66
CA MET A 283 31.51 31.50 50.88
C MET A 283 30.61 30.55 51.72
N ILE A 284 29.69 29.80 51.06
CA ILE A 284 28.82 28.82 51.72
C ILE A 284 29.65 27.65 52.26
N GLU A 285 30.64 27.17 51.53
CA GLU A 285 31.55 26.12 51.98
C GLU A 285 32.41 26.60 53.19
N SER A 286 32.89 27.86 53.20
CA SER A 286 33.59 28.41 54.34
C SER A 286 32.71 28.51 55.59
N TRP A 287 31.40 28.74 55.41
CA TRP A 287 30.44 28.73 56.52
C TRP A 287 30.12 27.32 57.01
N SER A 288 30.16 26.31 56.14
CA SER A 288 29.90 24.93 56.51
C SER A 288 31.06 24.27 57.28
N THR A 289 32.26 24.82 57.18
CA THR A 289 33.44 24.37 57.93
C THR A 289 33.67 25.16 59.23
N PHE A 290 32.80 26.13 59.53
CA PHE A 290 32.84 26.88 60.78
C PHE A 290 32.42 26.01 61.93
N ASP A 291 33.35 25.69 62.89
CA ASP A 291 33.06 24.99 64.13
C ASP A 291 32.59 26.02 65.18
N PRO A 292 31.30 25.95 65.62
CA PRO A 292 30.79 26.89 66.66
C PRO A 292 31.55 26.86 67.98
N ARG A 293 32.42 25.90 68.18
CA ARG A 293 33.24 25.76 69.42
C ARG A 293 34.42 26.68 69.45
N GLU A 294 34.88 27.26 68.31
CA GLU A 294 35.94 28.24 68.29
C GLU A 294 35.55 29.65 68.83
N LEU A 295 34.25 29.92 68.94
CA LEU A 295 33.75 31.19 69.52
C LEU A 295 33.72 31.19 71.03
N ASP A 296 33.79 30.07 71.71
CA ASP A 296 33.73 30.00 73.19
C ASP A 296 35.11 30.31 73.84
N ASP A 297 36.17 30.28 73.04
CA ASP A 297 37.54 30.53 73.59
C ASP A 297 37.88 32.03 73.54
N GLU A 298 37.22 32.90 72.78
CA GLU A 298 37.51 34.35 72.73
C GLU A 298 36.70 35.19 73.78
N PHE A 299 35.78 34.60 74.47
CA PHE A 299 35.01 35.35 75.52
C PHE A 299 35.38 35.05 76.92
N ASN A 300 36.52 34.30 77.16
CA ASN A 300 36.99 33.97 78.52
C ASN A 300 38.42 34.46 78.80
N GLU A 301 38.87 35.63 78.23
CA GLU A 301 39.99 36.39 78.75
C GLU A 301 39.55 37.76 79.28
#